data_1448190d71e108f1e555dddc93de8a81
#
_entry.id   1448190d71e108f1e555dddc93de8a81
#
_cell.length_a   1.000
_cell.length_b   1.000
_cell.length_c   1.000
_cell.angle_alpha   90.00
_cell.angle_beta   90.00
_cell.angle_gamma   90.00
#
_symmetry.space_group_name_H-M   'P 1'
#
loop_
_entity.id
_entity.type
_entity.pdbx_description
1 polymer ?
#
loop_
_entity_poly.entity_id
_entity_poly.type
_entity_poly.pdbx_seq_one_letter_code
_entity_poly.pdbx_strand_id
1 'polypeptide(L)' 'MDQDIGRRLRGIRHRLKLSQRQLARQSGVANATISQVEAGKLNPTVSMLK' A
#
# COMPACT_ATOMS: atom_id res chain seq x y z
N MET A 1 -9.56 3.58 -10.43
CA MET A 1 -8.23 3.00 -10.62
C MET A 1 -7.44 2.92 -9.34
N ASP A 2 -7.36 4.02 -8.61
CA ASP A 2 -6.61 4.04 -7.35
C ASP A 2 -7.15 3.03 -6.34
N GLN A 3 -8.48 2.86 -6.32
CA GLN A 3 -9.10 1.90 -5.42
C GLN A 3 -8.75 0.46 -5.78
N ASP A 4 -8.58 0.19 -7.07
CA ASP A 4 -8.21 -1.14 -7.51
C ASP A 4 -6.81 -1.50 -7.07
N ILE A 5 -5.90 -0.52 -7.15
CA ILE A 5 -4.52 -0.71 -6.70
C ILE A 5 -4.50 -0.95 -5.19
N GLY A 6 -5.28 -0.17 -4.44
CA GLY A 6 -5.35 -0.33 -3.00
C GLY A 6 -5.89 -1.69 -2.58
N ARG A 7 -6.97 -2.12 -3.25
CA ARG A 7 -7.54 -3.43 -2.99
C ARG A 7 -6.56 -4.54 -3.30
N ARG A 8 -5.88 -4.42 -4.42
CA ARG A 8 -4.91 -5.43 -4.84
C ARG A 8 -3.77 -5.52 -3.85
N LEU A 9 -3.26 -4.38 -3.43
CA LEU A 9 -2.19 -4.33 -2.44
C LEU A 9 -2.63 -4.98 -1.14
N ARG A 10 -3.83 -4.64 -0.69
CA ARG A 10 -4.37 -5.20 0.53
C ARG A 10 -4.53 -6.71 0.43
N GLY A 11 -5.01 -7.20 -0.71
CA GLY A 11 -5.18 -8.62 -0.94
C GLY A 11 -3.87 -9.37 -0.92
N ILE A 12 -2.85 -8.81 -1.56
CA ILE A 12 -1.52 -9.42 -1.56
C ILE A 12 -0.96 -9.45 -0.14
N ARG A 13 -1.10 -8.34 0.58
CA ARG A 13 -0.63 -8.24 1.95
C ARG A 13 -1.27 -9.30 2.84
N HIS A 14 -2.59 -9.45 2.72
CA HIS A 14 -3.32 -10.45 3.51
C HIS A 14 -2.91 -11.87 3.14
N ARG A 15 -2.69 -12.10 1.85
CA ARG A 15 -2.26 -13.41 1.39
C ARG A 15 -0.91 -13.80 1.98
N LEU A 16 -0.02 -12.82 2.12
CA LEU A 16 1.29 -13.02 2.71
C LEU A 16 1.27 -12.93 4.23
N LYS A 17 0.09 -12.70 4.81
CA LYS A 17 -0.09 -12.58 6.27
C LYS A 17 0.76 -11.46 6.86
N LEU A 18 0.85 -10.35 6.15
CA LEU A 18 1.61 -9.18 6.59
C LEU A 18 0.68 -8.11 7.12
N SER A 19 1.09 -7.44 8.18
CA SER A 19 0.43 -6.21 8.61
C SER A 19 0.92 -5.06 7.72
N GLN A 20 0.20 -3.92 7.76
CA GLN A 20 0.66 -2.74 7.03
C GLN A 20 2.06 -2.34 7.47
N ARG A 21 2.32 -2.43 8.77
CA ARG A 21 3.63 -2.08 9.31
C ARG A 21 4.72 -3.01 8.81
N GLN A 22 4.41 -4.30 8.73
CA GLN A 22 5.38 -5.27 8.23
C GLN A 22 5.68 -5.04 6.76
N LEU A 23 4.65 -4.74 5.98
CA LEU A 23 4.83 -4.44 4.58
C LEU A 23 5.66 -3.17 4.40
N ALA A 24 5.38 -2.15 5.22
CA ALA A 24 6.14 -0.91 5.17
C ALA A 24 7.62 -1.17 5.43
N ARG A 25 7.90 -2.00 6.41
CA ARG A 25 9.28 -2.32 6.78
C ARG A 25 9.99 -3.05 5.66
N GLN A 26 9.31 -4.00 5.02
CA GLN A 26 9.91 -4.80 3.96
C GLN A 26 10.08 -4.03 2.66
N SER A 27 9.17 -3.11 2.38
CA SER A 27 9.16 -2.39 1.12
C SER A 27 9.93 -1.07 1.16
N GLY A 28 10.23 -0.58 2.35
CA GLY A 28 10.84 0.74 2.49
C GLY A 28 9.86 1.88 2.30
N VAL A 29 8.57 1.59 2.22
CA VAL A 29 7.52 2.60 2.06
C VAL A 29 6.92 2.89 3.43
N ALA A 30 6.63 4.17 3.69
CA ALA A 30 6.07 4.56 4.98
C ALA A 30 4.72 3.88 5.23
N ASN A 31 4.47 3.48 6.47
CA ASN A 31 3.22 2.84 6.84
C ASN A 31 2.02 3.71 6.52
N ALA A 32 2.13 5.01 6.74
CA ALA A 32 1.04 5.95 6.42
C ALA A 32 0.74 5.94 4.93
N THR A 33 1.76 5.83 4.09
CA THR A 33 1.58 5.78 2.64
C THR A 33 0.82 4.52 2.25
N ILE A 34 1.20 3.38 2.81
CA ILE A 34 0.52 2.12 2.52
C ILE A 34 -0.95 2.21 2.93
N SER A 35 -1.21 2.77 4.10
CA SER A 35 -2.57 2.93 4.59
C SER A 35 -3.41 3.77 3.63
N GLN A 36 -2.85 4.87 3.12
CA GLN A 36 -3.57 5.74 2.20
C GLN A 36 -3.79 5.08 0.85
N VAL A 37 -2.82 4.33 0.37
CA VAL A 37 -2.96 3.59 -0.89
C VAL A 37 -4.09 2.56 -0.76
N GLU A 38 -4.11 1.81 0.33
CA GLU A 38 -5.13 0.80 0.53
C GLU A 38 -6.52 1.41 0.70
N ALA A 39 -6.58 2.63 1.20
CA ALA A 39 -7.84 3.35 1.34
C ALA A 39 -8.30 4.02 0.05
N GLY A 40 -7.50 3.95 -1.00
CA GLY A 40 -7.84 4.59 -2.26
C GLY A 40 -7.65 6.09 -2.26
N LYS A 41 -6.89 6.61 -1.31
CA LYS A 41 -6.69 8.05 -1.18
C LYS A 41 -5.42 8.55 -1.82
N LEU A 42 -4.52 7.64 -2.17
CA LEU A 42 -3.22 8.00 -2.70
C LEU A 42 -2.89 7.09 -3.87
N ASN A 43 -2.47 7.70 -4.97
CA ASN A 43 -2.00 6.95 -6.13
C ASN A 43 -0.51 6.68 -5.95
N PRO A 44 -0.09 5.41 -5.77
CA PRO A 44 1.30 5.10 -5.52
C PRO A 44 2.22 5.52 -6.66
N THR A 45 1.72 5.48 -7.89
CA THR A 45 2.53 5.87 -9.04
C THR A 45 2.97 7.33 -8.94
N VAL A 46 2.04 8.20 -8.60
CA VAL A 46 2.35 9.63 -8.46
C VAL A 46 3.21 9.87 -7.23
N SER A 47 2.85 9.21 -6.14
CA SER A 47 3.54 9.41 -4.87
C SER A 47 4.99 8.97 -4.92
N MET A 48 5.26 7.89 -5.61
CA MET A 48 6.61 7.32 -5.63
C MET A 48 7.55 8.02 -6.59
N LEU A 49 7.02 8.80 -7.50
CA LEU A 49 7.86 9.56 -8.43
C LEU A 49 8.45 10.82 -7.78
N LYS A 50 7.98 11.15 -6.61
CA LYS A 50 8.57 12.25 -5.86
C LYS A 50 9.69 11.73 -5.00
#